data_4bfbc1a101dde9f65176595937851e94
#
_entry.id   4bfbc1a101dde9f65176595937851e94
#
_cell.length_a   1.000
_cell.length_b   1.000
_cell.length_c   1.000
_cell.angle_alpha   90.00
_cell.angle_beta   90.00
_cell.angle_gamma   90.00
#
_symmetry.space_group_name_H-M   'P 1'
#
loop_
_entity.id
_entity.type
_entity.pdbx_description
1 polymer ?
#
loop_
_entity_poly.entity_id
_entity_poly.type
_entity_poly.pdbx_seq_one_letter_code
_entity_poly.pdbx_strand_id
1 'polypeptide(L)'
;MGDAQTRGVPTSTPASRRAAAVTVWYLRIVTFLNLLGAVWVSFGQDLRRHNEENYFTPYLLTAGFSSAVVAWFLAITMRRRKRAAWILNLVLCGLFFLLFAVVMLFPEIRAHAQNWVSLALTAGFLAALCAGRREFYAKGDRSNVKLAAIVAVGGLLVASLFATFLVTVTNHAHDPHRSTFLERWRYGTLRLISVASNDSHYPGISTPNWVNVVINILSTLLLIAVVYAAFRSRRAVDPLTPDDEAKLHALLDKEGERDSLGYFALRREKSVVWSPTGKAAVTYRVVGGVSLASGDPIGDPEAWPGAIEPWLAEARVHGWIPAVMGASEEAGTIYARHGLDALELGDEAIVETAARGGAPDQHFTLEGRAMRSVRQAYNRVKRAGYTVRVRRHEDIPDDEMAYLLERADDWRDGATERGFSMALGRLGDPADGRCVMLECTDAEGELKALLSFVPWGPNGLSLDLMRRDRDSENGLMEFMVIELLQYAPEMGITQVSLNFAMFRSVFERGSRLGAGPVLRLWRSLLSFFSRWWQIESLYRANAKYRPIWEPRFLLFEKSADLPRIGIASARAEGFLEVPGLPKWLRRSRLEHR
;
A
#
# COMPACT_ATOMS: atom_id res chain seq x y z
N MET A 1 8.40 -21.96 -24.24
CA MET A 1 7.63 -22.56 -23.16
C MET A 1 6.34 -21.75 -22.96
N GLY A 2 5.44 -21.86 -23.94
CA GLY A 2 4.11 -21.26 -23.91
C GLY A 2 3.11 -22.30 -23.45
N ASP A 3 1.94 -21.87 -22.98
CA ASP A 3 0.71 -22.61 -22.64
C ASP A 3 0.31 -22.76 -21.16
N ALA A 4 0.59 -21.78 -20.31
CA ALA A 4 -0.01 -21.78 -18.96
C ALA A 4 -0.85 -20.54 -18.61
N GLN A 5 -1.13 -19.62 -19.55
CA GLN A 5 -1.59 -18.26 -19.17
C GLN A 5 -3.06 -17.91 -19.44
N THR A 6 -3.89 -18.78 -19.97
CA THR A 6 -5.30 -18.43 -20.25
C THR A 6 -6.31 -19.39 -19.62
N ARG A 7 -6.18 -19.68 -18.33
CA ARG A 7 -7.37 -20.14 -17.59
C ARG A 7 -8.08 -18.90 -17.05
N GLY A 8 -9.01 -18.37 -17.84
CA GLY A 8 -9.84 -17.23 -17.50
C GLY A 8 -10.45 -17.33 -16.10
N VAL A 9 -10.56 -16.19 -15.42
CA VAL A 9 -11.33 -16.08 -14.17
C VAL A 9 -12.72 -16.67 -14.42
N PRO A 10 -13.18 -17.64 -13.61
CA PRO A 10 -14.49 -18.25 -13.83
C PRO A 10 -15.58 -17.17 -13.83
N THR A 11 -16.44 -17.17 -14.84
CA THR A 11 -17.54 -16.20 -14.92
C THR A 11 -18.39 -16.28 -13.66
N SER A 12 -18.42 -15.18 -12.90
CA SER A 12 -19.16 -15.10 -11.64
C SER A 12 -20.65 -14.93 -11.92
N THR A 13 -21.48 -15.80 -11.37
CA THR A 13 -22.95 -15.66 -11.44
C THR A 13 -23.45 -14.77 -10.29
N PRO A 14 -24.58 -14.05 -10.46
CA PRO A 14 -25.17 -13.26 -9.35
C PRO A 14 -25.41 -14.11 -8.10
N ALA A 15 -25.82 -15.35 -8.25
CA ALA A 15 -26.03 -16.29 -7.15
C ALA A 15 -24.73 -16.62 -6.40
N SER A 16 -23.62 -16.89 -7.12
CA SER A 16 -22.30 -17.13 -6.53
C SER A 16 -21.80 -15.92 -5.73
N ARG A 17 -21.98 -14.72 -6.27
CA ARG A 17 -21.62 -13.46 -5.58
C ARG A 17 -22.40 -13.24 -4.28
N ARG A 18 -23.72 -13.49 -4.32
CA ARG A 18 -24.58 -13.41 -3.12
C ARG A 18 -24.16 -14.44 -2.07
N ALA A 19 -23.93 -15.69 -2.48
CA ALA A 19 -23.47 -16.74 -1.57
C ALA A 19 -22.14 -16.37 -0.90
N ALA A 20 -21.17 -15.87 -1.65
CA ALA A 20 -19.91 -15.40 -1.08
C ALA A 20 -20.07 -14.18 -0.16
N ALA A 21 -21.03 -13.29 -0.42
CA ALA A 21 -21.34 -12.18 0.49
C ALA A 21 -21.95 -12.71 1.81
N VAL A 22 -22.85 -13.69 1.75
CA VAL A 22 -23.44 -14.34 2.93
C VAL A 22 -22.35 -14.94 3.81
N THR A 23 -21.34 -15.62 3.24
CA THR A 23 -20.25 -16.20 4.06
C THR A 23 -19.46 -15.12 4.82
N VAL A 24 -19.19 -13.98 4.19
CA VAL A 24 -18.50 -12.87 4.84
C VAL A 24 -19.36 -12.24 5.94
N TRP A 25 -20.67 -12.06 5.69
CA TRP A 25 -21.57 -11.50 6.68
C TRP A 25 -21.77 -12.43 7.90
N TYR A 26 -21.90 -13.73 7.66
CA TYR A 26 -21.94 -14.72 8.75
C TYR A 26 -20.73 -14.58 9.68
N LEU A 27 -19.51 -14.57 9.13
CA LEU A 27 -18.29 -14.44 9.92
C LEU A 27 -18.20 -13.10 10.67
N ARG A 28 -18.72 -12.01 10.10
CA ARG A 28 -18.79 -10.70 10.79
C ARG A 28 -19.76 -10.71 11.95
N ILE A 29 -20.95 -11.31 11.77
CA ILE A 29 -21.95 -11.45 12.84
C ILE A 29 -21.38 -12.30 13.95
N VAL A 30 -20.77 -13.44 13.63
CA VAL A 30 -20.10 -14.32 14.60
C VAL A 30 -18.97 -13.58 15.32
N THR A 31 -18.17 -12.77 14.63
CA THR A 31 -17.15 -11.91 15.24
C THR A 31 -17.76 -11.00 16.30
N PHE A 32 -18.82 -10.27 15.93
CA PHE A 32 -19.50 -9.34 16.81
C PHE A 32 -20.09 -10.03 18.03
N LEU A 33 -20.79 -11.15 17.83
CA LEU A 33 -21.41 -11.94 18.91
C LEU A 33 -20.36 -12.54 19.87
N ASN A 34 -19.24 -13.04 19.33
CA ASN A 34 -18.13 -13.53 20.13
C ASN A 34 -17.49 -12.42 20.98
N LEU A 35 -17.33 -11.22 20.42
CA LEU A 35 -16.79 -10.08 21.15
C LEU A 35 -17.75 -9.63 22.25
N LEU A 36 -19.04 -9.53 21.93
CA LEU A 36 -20.08 -9.19 22.90
C LEU A 36 -20.14 -10.21 24.05
N GLY A 37 -20.13 -11.50 23.73
CA GLY A 37 -20.10 -12.57 24.70
C GLY A 37 -18.82 -12.58 25.55
N ALA A 38 -17.66 -12.30 24.93
CA ALA A 38 -16.40 -12.21 25.67
C ALA A 38 -16.39 -11.05 26.67
N VAL A 39 -16.91 -9.88 26.27
CA VAL A 39 -17.07 -8.72 27.15
C VAL A 39 -18.04 -9.04 28.28
N TRP A 40 -19.19 -9.62 27.96
CA TRP A 40 -20.21 -10.02 28.97
C TRP A 40 -19.64 -10.96 30.02
N VAL A 41 -18.91 -12.00 29.59
CA VAL A 41 -18.22 -12.94 30.51
C VAL A 41 -17.16 -12.24 31.37
N SER A 42 -16.47 -11.24 30.81
CA SER A 42 -15.44 -10.48 31.53
C SER A 42 -15.99 -9.59 32.64
N PHE A 43 -17.26 -9.19 32.58
CA PHE A 43 -17.95 -8.44 33.62
C PHE A 43 -18.55 -9.33 34.72
N GLY A 44 -18.17 -10.63 34.80
CA GLY A 44 -18.52 -11.52 35.90
C GLY A 44 -19.93 -12.12 35.81
N GLN A 45 -20.62 -11.94 34.69
CA GLN A 45 -21.88 -12.63 34.44
C GLN A 45 -21.57 -14.02 33.87
N ASP A 46 -21.80 -15.03 34.65
CA ASP A 46 -21.46 -16.43 34.35
C ASP A 46 -22.43 -16.99 33.30
N LEU A 47 -22.18 -16.73 32.01
CA LEU A 47 -22.86 -17.40 30.90
C LEU A 47 -22.68 -18.93 30.97
N ARG A 48 -21.67 -19.40 31.70
CA ARG A 48 -21.38 -20.83 31.88
C ARG A 48 -22.34 -21.52 32.83
N ARG A 49 -23.03 -20.80 33.72
CA ARG A 49 -24.02 -21.43 34.66
C ARG A 49 -25.26 -21.98 33.96
N HIS A 50 -25.49 -21.63 32.67
CA HIS A 50 -26.62 -22.14 31.89
C HIS A 50 -26.21 -23.05 30.75
N ASN A 51 -24.91 -23.36 30.58
CA ASN A 51 -24.47 -24.40 29.64
C ASN A 51 -24.57 -25.75 30.36
N GLU A 52 -25.77 -26.30 30.41
CA GLU A 52 -25.92 -27.74 30.52
C GLU A 52 -25.11 -28.37 29.39
N GLU A 53 -24.47 -29.52 29.66
CA GLU A 53 -23.54 -30.21 28.74
C GLU A 53 -24.13 -30.55 27.35
N ASN A 54 -25.43 -30.31 27.15
CA ASN A 54 -26.22 -30.70 25.98
C ASN A 54 -26.50 -29.59 24.95
N TYR A 55 -25.96 -28.38 25.12
CA TYR A 55 -26.16 -27.28 24.17
C TYR A 55 -24.97 -27.04 23.27
N PHE A 56 -25.21 -26.98 21.97
CA PHE A 56 -24.21 -26.67 20.94
C PHE A 56 -24.48 -25.34 20.27
N THR A 57 -23.41 -24.61 19.99
CA THR A 57 -23.46 -23.33 19.29
C THR A 57 -23.16 -23.51 17.81
N PRO A 58 -23.59 -22.57 16.94
CA PRO A 58 -23.21 -22.57 15.51
C PRO A 58 -21.70 -22.48 15.32
N TYR A 59 -21.22 -22.88 14.14
CA TYR A 59 -19.80 -22.86 13.78
C TYR A 59 -19.10 -21.54 14.14
N LEU A 60 -17.98 -21.60 14.87
CA LEU A 60 -17.18 -20.49 15.39
C LEU A 60 -17.86 -19.55 16.41
N LEU A 61 -19.06 -19.81 16.87
CA LEU A 61 -19.73 -19.03 17.92
C LEU A 61 -19.41 -19.63 19.30
N THR A 62 -18.48 -19.02 20.06
CA THR A 62 -17.98 -19.58 21.34
C THR A 62 -17.78 -18.54 22.44
N ALA A 63 -18.36 -17.35 22.32
CA ALA A 63 -18.28 -16.26 23.31
C ALA A 63 -16.85 -16.00 23.85
N GLY A 64 -15.85 -15.94 22.99
CA GLY A 64 -14.44 -15.74 23.38
C GLY A 64 -13.70 -14.73 22.51
N PHE A 65 -12.71 -14.01 23.08
CA PHE A 65 -11.87 -13.06 22.33
C PHE A 65 -11.08 -13.76 21.21
N SER A 66 -10.49 -14.93 21.48
CA SER A 66 -9.74 -15.70 20.47
C SER A 66 -10.62 -16.09 19.29
N SER A 67 -11.84 -16.56 19.55
CA SER A 67 -12.81 -16.91 18.51
C SER A 67 -13.28 -15.68 17.72
N ALA A 68 -13.46 -14.54 18.38
CA ALA A 68 -13.78 -13.27 17.72
C ALA A 68 -12.65 -12.87 16.75
N VAL A 69 -11.39 -12.98 17.17
CA VAL A 69 -10.22 -12.67 16.34
C VAL A 69 -10.12 -13.62 15.14
N VAL A 70 -10.31 -14.92 15.33
CA VAL A 70 -10.32 -15.90 14.24
C VAL A 70 -11.43 -15.60 13.23
N ALA A 71 -12.66 -15.41 13.70
CA ALA A 71 -13.81 -15.11 12.84
C ALA A 71 -13.61 -13.79 12.07
N TRP A 72 -13.10 -12.76 12.74
CA TRP A 72 -12.75 -11.47 12.12
C TRP A 72 -11.69 -11.61 11.02
N PHE A 73 -10.63 -12.34 11.30
CA PHE A 73 -9.57 -12.58 10.34
C PHE A 73 -10.08 -13.39 9.14
N LEU A 74 -10.87 -14.45 9.38
CA LEU A 74 -11.49 -15.23 8.32
C LEU A 74 -12.45 -14.36 7.49
N ALA A 75 -13.22 -13.47 8.12
CA ALA A 75 -14.08 -12.52 7.41
C ALA A 75 -13.28 -11.60 6.47
N ILE A 76 -12.13 -11.07 6.92
CA ILE A 76 -11.25 -10.23 6.10
C ILE A 76 -10.67 -11.01 4.92
N THR A 77 -10.16 -12.23 5.16
CA THR A 77 -9.52 -13.04 4.13
C THR A 77 -10.53 -13.57 3.11
N MET A 78 -11.74 -13.93 3.53
CA MET A 78 -12.86 -14.29 2.66
C MET A 78 -13.34 -13.09 1.83
N ARG A 79 -13.43 -11.88 2.42
CA ARG A 79 -13.70 -10.65 1.66
C ARG A 79 -12.67 -10.42 0.54
N ARG A 80 -11.41 -10.80 0.77
CA ARG A 80 -10.32 -10.74 -0.23
C ARG A 80 -10.33 -11.89 -1.22
N ARG A 81 -11.38 -12.69 -1.27
CA ARG A 81 -11.56 -13.83 -2.19
C ARG A 81 -10.43 -14.88 -2.12
N LYS A 82 -9.73 -15.01 -0.97
CA LYS A 82 -8.60 -15.94 -0.84
C LYS A 82 -9.07 -17.39 -0.81
N ARG A 83 -8.59 -18.19 -1.78
CA ARG A 83 -8.92 -19.61 -1.92
C ARG A 83 -8.50 -20.44 -0.71
N ALA A 84 -7.34 -20.13 -0.09
CA ALA A 84 -6.88 -20.84 1.09
C ALA A 84 -7.81 -20.63 2.30
N ALA A 85 -8.35 -19.41 2.51
CA ALA A 85 -9.31 -19.15 3.57
C ALA A 85 -10.64 -19.88 3.34
N TRP A 86 -11.08 -19.96 2.09
CA TRP A 86 -12.27 -20.73 1.71
C TRP A 86 -12.08 -22.22 1.98
N ILE A 87 -10.94 -22.83 1.56
CA ILE A 87 -10.65 -24.25 1.85
C ILE A 87 -10.64 -24.51 3.35
N LEU A 88 -9.95 -23.65 4.12
CA LEU A 88 -9.88 -23.79 5.58
C LEU A 88 -11.28 -23.78 6.20
N ASN A 89 -12.13 -22.80 5.85
CA ASN A 89 -13.51 -22.75 6.36
C ASN A 89 -14.34 -23.96 5.91
N LEU A 90 -14.18 -24.39 4.65
CA LEU A 90 -14.90 -25.54 4.14
C LEU A 90 -14.56 -26.82 4.91
N VAL A 91 -13.27 -27.07 5.16
CA VAL A 91 -12.79 -28.25 5.89
C VAL A 91 -13.21 -28.20 7.35
N LEU A 92 -12.96 -27.08 8.03
CA LEU A 92 -13.29 -26.95 9.46
C LEU A 92 -14.81 -26.97 9.71
N CYS A 93 -15.57 -26.22 8.92
CA CYS A 93 -17.02 -26.22 9.02
C CYS A 93 -17.63 -27.58 8.64
N GLY A 94 -17.11 -28.23 7.58
CA GLY A 94 -17.55 -29.55 7.18
C GLY A 94 -17.30 -30.60 8.25
N LEU A 95 -16.11 -30.61 8.87
CA LEU A 95 -15.80 -31.50 9.98
C LEU A 95 -16.69 -31.23 11.20
N PHE A 96 -16.84 -29.95 11.55
CA PHE A 96 -17.72 -29.54 12.65
C PHE A 96 -19.16 -29.95 12.40
N PHE A 97 -19.68 -29.76 11.19
CA PHE A 97 -21.01 -30.16 10.79
C PHE A 97 -21.22 -31.69 10.90
N LEU A 98 -20.25 -32.48 10.43
CA LEU A 98 -20.31 -33.94 10.51
C LEU A 98 -20.31 -34.41 11.96
N LEU A 99 -19.41 -33.89 12.81
CA LEU A 99 -19.35 -34.21 14.22
C LEU A 99 -20.66 -33.83 14.91
N PHE A 100 -21.17 -32.63 14.64
CA PHE A 100 -22.44 -32.17 15.23
C PHE A 100 -23.62 -33.02 14.76
N ALA A 101 -23.68 -33.41 13.49
CA ALA A 101 -24.72 -34.30 12.97
C ALA A 101 -24.70 -35.70 13.66
N VAL A 102 -23.49 -36.23 13.95
CA VAL A 102 -23.34 -37.48 14.70
C VAL A 102 -23.84 -37.33 16.16
N VAL A 103 -23.49 -36.24 16.81
CA VAL A 103 -23.91 -35.97 18.18
C VAL A 103 -25.44 -35.77 18.28
N MET A 104 -26.09 -35.25 17.22
CA MET A 104 -27.56 -35.13 17.15
C MET A 104 -28.29 -36.49 17.06
N LEU A 105 -27.57 -37.61 16.92
CA LEU A 105 -28.20 -38.96 17.04
C LEU A 105 -28.60 -39.30 18.49
N PHE A 106 -27.98 -38.65 19.49
CA PHE A 106 -28.31 -38.85 20.89
C PHE A 106 -29.63 -38.14 21.24
N PRO A 107 -30.60 -38.84 21.86
CA PRO A 107 -31.93 -38.29 22.18
C PRO A 107 -31.87 -37.03 23.06
N GLU A 108 -30.97 -37.01 24.03
CA GLU A 108 -30.78 -35.91 24.98
C GLU A 108 -30.42 -34.59 24.29
N ILE A 109 -29.56 -34.65 23.28
CA ILE A 109 -29.10 -33.47 22.51
C ILE A 109 -30.15 -33.05 21.49
N ARG A 110 -30.80 -34.04 20.84
CA ARG A 110 -31.85 -33.79 19.85
C ARG A 110 -33.11 -33.16 20.43
N ALA A 111 -33.37 -33.36 21.72
CA ALA A 111 -34.53 -32.80 22.42
C ALA A 111 -34.51 -31.25 22.46
N HIS A 112 -33.35 -30.64 22.35
CA HIS A 112 -33.21 -29.18 22.45
C HIS A 112 -33.39 -28.49 21.08
N ALA A 113 -34.40 -27.64 20.96
CA ALA A 113 -34.69 -26.87 19.71
C ALA A 113 -33.50 -25.98 19.28
N GLN A 114 -32.72 -25.44 20.23
CA GLN A 114 -31.54 -24.62 19.98
C GLN A 114 -30.47 -25.38 19.15
N ASN A 115 -30.29 -26.69 19.39
CA ASN A 115 -29.33 -27.50 18.66
C ASN A 115 -29.72 -27.63 17.17
N TRP A 116 -31.01 -27.74 16.89
CA TRP A 116 -31.51 -27.73 15.51
C TRP A 116 -31.27 -26.40 14.79
N VAL A 117 -31.47 -25.27 15.48
CA VAL A 117 -31.17 -23.94 14.93
C VAL A 117 -29.67 -23.81 14.66
N SER A 118 -28.83 -24.25 15.60
CA SER A 118 -27.37 -24.21 15.46
C SER A 118 -26.86 -25.07 14.29
N LEU A 119 -27.45 -26.28 14.15
CA LEU A 119 -27.16 -27.17 13.03
C LEU A 119 -27.59 -26.56 11.70
N ALA A 120 -28.79 -25.97 11.62
CA ALA A 120 -29.32 -25.33 10.43
C ALA A 120 -28.49 -24.13 9.99
N LEU A 121 -28.05 -23.27 10.94
CA LEU A 121 -27.16 -22.16 10.65
C LEU A 121 -25.78 -22.61 10.11
N THR A 122 -25.23 -23.68 10.71
CA THR A 122 -23.97 -24.29 10.26
C THR A 122 -24.11 -24.89 8.86
N ALA A 123 -25.20 -25.61 8.58
CA ALA A 123 -25.52 -26.17 7.27
C ALA A 123 -25.71 -25.05 6.22
N GLY A 124 -26.41 -23.99 6.57
CA GLY A 124 -26.60 -22.81 5.71
C GLY A 124 -25.28 -22.13 5.36
N PHE A 125 -24.38 -21.99 6.32
CA PHE A 125 -23.04 -21.44 6.07
C PHE A 125 -22.21 -22.38 5.15
N LEU A 126 -22.24 -23.69 5.39
CA LEU A 126 -21.57 -24.69 4.55
C LEU A 126 -22.11 -24.67 3.11
N ALA A 127 -23.43 -24.60 2.96
CA ALA A 127 -24.09 -24.48 1.65
C ALA A 127 -23.66 -23.19 0.91
N ALA A 128 -23.59 -22.07 1.64
CA ALA A 128 -23.10 -20.79 1.09
C ALA A 128 -21.62 -20.88 0.67
N LEU A 129 -20.75 -21.57 1.41
CA LEU A 129 -19.37 -21.84 1.02
C LEU A 129 -19.30 -22.63 -0.27
N CYS A 130 -20.11 -23.68 -0.42
CA CYS A 130 -20.15 -24.51 -1.62
C CYS A 130 -20.67 -23.74 -2.84
N ALA A 131 -21.76 -22.99 -2.70
CA ALA A 131 -22.36 -22.18 -3.76
C ALA A 131 -21.44 -21.03 -4.19
N GLY A 132 -20.71 -20.43 -3.26
CA GLY A 132 -19.77 -19.33 -3.49
C GLY A 132 -18.39 -19.74 -4.01
N ARG A 133 -18.11 -21.04 -4.23
CA ARG A 133 -16.76 -21.60 -4.53
C ARG A 133 -16.03 -20.87 -5.67
N ARG A 134 -16.74 -20.42 -6.70
CA ARG A 134 -16.18 -19.74 -7.88
C ARG A 134 -15.65 -18.34 -7.58
N GLU A 135 -16.09 -17.74 -6.49
CA GLU A 135 -15.70 -16.38 -6.09
C GLU A 135 -14.37 -16.36 -5.30
N PHE A 136 -13.88 -17.51 -4.82
CA PHE A 136 -12.66 -17.61 -4.02
C PHE A 136 -11.50 -18.12 -4.90
N TYR A 137 -11.00 -17.23 -5.77
CA TYR A 137 -10.00 -17.56 -6.79
C TYR A 137 -8.58 -17.05 -6.44
N ALA A 138 -8.45 -16.09 -5.49
CA ALA A 138 -7.16 -15.47 -5.18
C ALA A 138 -6.18 -16.50 -4.59
N LYS A 139 -5.08 -16.72 -5.29
CA LYS A 139 -4.01 -17.65 -4.92
C LYS A 139 -3.19 -17.07 -3.77
N GLY A 140 -2.83 -17.92 -2.81
CA GLY A 140 -1.83 -17.61 -1.78
C GLY A 140 -0.42 -17.89 -2.29
N ASP A 141 0.57 -17.27 -1.68
CA ASP A 141 1.97 -17.59 -1.92
C ASP A 141 2.31 -18.94 -1.26
N ARG A 142 2.96 -19.85 -1.99
CA ARG A 142 3.40 -21.14 -1.43
C ARG A 142 4.43 -20.98 -0.29
N SER A 143 5.20 -19.90 -0.29
CA SER A 143 6.15 -19.59 0.78
C SER A 143 5.45 -19.28 2.12
N ASN A 144 4.19 -18.84 2.09
CA ASN A 144 3.42 -18.53 3.28
C ASN A 144 3.17 -19.76 4.17
N VAL A 145 3.01 -20.94 3.58
CA VAL A 145 2.81 -22.19 4.35
C VAL A 145 4.05 -22.51 5.17
N LYS A 146 5.25 -22.39 4.57
CA LYS A 146 6.52 -22.58 5.28
C LYS A 146 6.69 -21.55 6.40
N LEU A 147 6.42 -20.27 6.10
CA LEU A 147 6.51 -19.19 7.09
C LEU A 147 5.50 -19.42 8.23
N ALA A 148 4.26 -19.77 7.92
CA ALA A 148 3.24 -20.07 8.92
C ALA A 148 3.64 -21.25 9.82
N ALA A 149 4.22 -22.31 9.24
CA ALA A 149 4.73 -23.45 10.00
C ALA A 149 5.88 -23.04 10.92
N ILE A 150 6.84 -22.23 10.44
CA ILE A 150 7.95 -21.72 11.26
C ILE A 150 7.42 -20.85 12.40
N VAL A 151 6.48 -19.94 12.13
CA VAL A 151 5.87 -19.08 13.15
C VAL A 151 5.04 -19.90 14.15
N ALA A 152 4.32 -20.92 13.68
CA ALA A 152 3.54 -21.80 14.55
C ALA A 152 4.44 -22.61 15.49
N VAL A 153 5.42 -23.32 14.95
CA VAL A 153 6.30 -24.18 15.73
C VAL A 153 7.23 -23.35 16.62
N GLY A 154 7.93 -22.36 16.05
CA GLY A 154 8.85 -21.51 16.81
C GLY A 154 8.12 -20.65 17.84
N GLY A 155 6.98 -20.07 17.46
CA GLY A 155 6.15 -19.29 18.36
C GLY A 155 5.53 -20.11 19.47
N LEU A 156 5.06 -21.35 19.19
CA LEU A 156 4.55 -22.27 20.21
C LEU A 156 5.65 -22.66 21.20
N LEU A 157 6.86 -22.93 20.71
CA LEU A 157 8.03 -23.24 21.55
C LEU A 157 8.36 -22.07 22.50
N VAL A 158 8.49 -20.86 21.98
CA VAL A 158 8.79 -19.67 22.78
C VAL A 158 7.65 -19.37 23.76
N ALA A 159 6.39 -19.44 23.32
CA ALA A 159 5.24 -19.20 24.15
C ALA A 159 5.09 -20.26 25.25
N SER A 160 5.36 -21.53 24.95
CA SER A 160 5.31 -22.60 25.95
C SER A 160 6.39 -22.47 27.02
N LEU A 161 7.60 -22.10 26.64
CA LEU A 161 8.69 -21.83 27.60
C LEU A 161 8.33 -20.63 28.49
N PHE A 162 7.79 -19.56 27.91
CA PHE A 162 7.37 -18.38 28.68
C PHE A 162 6.20 -18.70 29.63
N ALA A 163 5.20 -19.47 29.17
CA ALA A 163 4.11 -19.94 30.00
C ALA A 163 4.61 -20.81 31.17
N THR A 164 5.57 -21.71 30.89
CA THR A 164 6.21 -22.55 31.92
C THR A 164 6.96 -21.70 32.94
N PHE A 165 7.70 -20.69 32.51
CA PHE A 165 8.37 -19.74 33.38
C PHE A 165 7.36 -19.02 34.29
N LEU A 166 6.28 -18.47 33.73
CA LEU A 166 5.22 -17.81 34.52
C LEU A 166 4.63 -18.75 35.54
N VAL A 167 4.23 -19.96 35.12
CA VAL A 167 3.68 -21.00 36.03
C VAL A 167 4.68 -21.32 37.13
N THR A 168 5.98 -21.42 36.81
CA THR A 168 7.00 -21.78 37.81
C THR A 168 7.21 -20.68 38.86
N VAL A 169 7.19 -19.41 38.43
CA VAL A 169 7.43 -18.26 39.33
C VAL A 169 6.20 -17.93 40.17
N THR A 170 4.99 -18.23 39.68
CA THR A 170 3.73 -17.83 40.32
C THR A 170 2.97 -19.00 40.94
N ASN A 171 3.56 -20.19 41.01
CA ASN A 171 2.90 -21.37 41.60
C ASN A 171 2.74 -21.21 43.12
N HIS A 172 1.50 -21.16 43.59
CA HIS A 172 1.14 -21.06 45.00
C HIS A 172 0.53 -22.35 45.55
N ALA A 173 0.80 -23.50 44.90
CA ALA A 173 0.32 -24.78 45.40
C ALA A 173 0.86 -25.08 46.81
N HIS A 174 0.08 -25.76 47.62
CA HIS A 174 0.42 -26.15 49.01
C HIS A 174 1.70 -26.98 49.09
N ASP A 175 2.05 -27.68 48.01
CA ASP A 175 3.28 -28.46 47.86
C ASP A 175 3.87 -28.27 46.45
N PRO A 176 4.64 -27.15 46.21
CA PRO A 176 5.18 -26.85 44.90
C PRO A 176 6.23 -27.87 44.39
N HIS A 177 6.80 -28.65 45.31
CA HIS A 177 7.83 -29.67 44.97
C HIS A 177 7.21 -30.95 44.35
N ARG A 178 5.90 -31.11 44.41
CA ARG A 178 5.18 -32.22 43.75
C ARG A 178 5.03 -32.08 42.24
N SER A 179 5.30 -30.89 41.64
CA SER A 179 5.23 -30.68 40.18
C SER A 179 6.62 -30.67 39.56
N THR A 180 6.84 -31.57 38.61
CA THR A 180 8.06 -31.61 37.79
C THR A 180 8.07 -30.50 36.74
N PHE A 181 9.26 -30.16 36.21
CA PHE A 181 9.35 -29.22 35.10
C PHE A 181 8.49 -29.65 33.90
N LEU A 182 8.47 -30.95 33.60
CA LEU A 182 7.72 -31.50 32.48
C LEU A 182 6.21 -31.32 32.67
N GLU A 183 5.69 -31.47 33.88
CA GLU A 183 4.26 -31.25 34.20
C GLU A 183 3.88 -29.78 34.07
N ARG A 184 4.74 -28.85 34.52
CA ARG A 184 4.52 -27.41 34.35
C ARG A 184 4.57 -27.01 32.85
N TRP A 185 5.50 -27.59 32.10
CA TRP A 185 5.59 -27.37 30.66
C TRP A 185 4.37 -27.93 29.93
N ARG A 186 3.95 -29.13 30.26
CA ARG A 186 2.72 -29.74 29.70
C ARG A 186 1.48 -28.91 30.02
N TYR A 187 1.33 -28.46 31.27
CA TYR A 187 0.25 -27.57 31.69
C TYR A 187 0.23 -26.27 30.89
N GLY A 188 1.36 -25.55 30.85
CA GLY A 188 1.48 -24.30 30.11
C GLY A 188 1.21 -24.46 28.63
N THR A 189 1.73 -25.52 28.00
CA THR A 189 1.54 -25.81 26.58
C THR A 189 0.08 -26.17 26.25
N LEU A 190 -0.56 -27.03 27.05
CA LEU A 190 -1.98 -27.39 26.85
C LEU A 190 -2.88 -26.16 26.97
N ARG A 191 -2.58 -25.29 27.93
CA ARG A 191 -3.34 -24.05 28.12
C ARG A 191 -3.16 -23.03 26.98
N LEU A 192 -1.98 -22.98 26.37
CA LEU A 192 -1.75 -22.17 25.15
C LEU A 192 -2.58 -22.66 23.96
N ILE A 193 -2.80 -23.97 23.84
CA ILE A 193 -3.57 -24.57 22.75
C ILE A 193 -5.08 -24.49 23.02
N SER A 194 -5.51 -23.84 24.10
CA SER A 194 -6.92 -23.70 24.53
C SER A 194 -7.59 -25.04 24.87
N VAL A 195 -6.83 -26.07 25.14
CA VAL A 195 -7.35 -27.28 25.75
C VAL A 195 -7.58 -26.95 27.22
N ALA A 196 -8.83 -26.92 27.66
CA ALA A 196 -9.19 -26.68 29.05
C ALA A 196 -8.45 -27.69 29.95
N SER A 197 -7.35 -27.26 30.56
CA SER A 197 -6.71 -28.04 31.60
C SER A 197 -7.54 -27.86 32.84
N ASN A 198 -8.29 -28.88 33.21
CA ASN A 198 -8.91 -28.93 34.52
C ASN A 198 -7.79 -28.91 35.56
N ASP A 199 -7.77 -27.90 36.41
CA ASP A 199 -6.76 -27.77 37.49
C ASP A 199 -6.74 -29.03 38.41
N SER A 200 -7.82 -29.80 38.41
CA SER A 200 -7.93 -31.09 39.07
C SER A 200 -6.96 -32.18 38.56
N HIS A 201 -6.46 -32.07 37.34
CA HIS A 201 -5.46 -33.02 36.77
C HIS A 201 -4.03 -32.69 37.13
N TYR A 202 -3.76 -31.52 37.74
CA TYR A 202 -2.42 -31.06 38.14
C TYR A 202 -2.41 -30.53 39.57
N PRO A 203 -2.56 -31.43 40.59
CA PRO A 203 -2.71 -31.03 41.98
C PRO A 203 -1.54 -30.26 42.57
N GLY A 204 -0.36 -30.31 41.91
CA GLY A 204 0.84 -29.55 42.29
C GLY A 204 0.97 -28.17 41.60
N ILE A 205 -0.05 -27.72 40.86
CA ILE A 205 -0.01 -26.46 40.12
C ILE A 205 -1.26 -25.64 40.46
N SER A 206 -1.04 -24.47 41.08
CA SER A 206 -2.07 -23.44 41.33
C SER A 206 -1.53 -22.09 40.92
N THR A 207 -2.14 -21.50 39.89
CA THR A 207 -1.69 -20.20 39.34
C THR A 207 -2.75 -19.12 39.57
N PRO A 208 -2.31 -17.87 39.86
CA PRO A 208 -3.22 -16.72 39.93
C PRO A 208 -4.01 -16.50 38.63
N ASN A 209 -5.21 -15.98 38.71
CA ASN A 209 -6.08 -15.75 37.54
C ASN A 209 -5.43 -14.86 36.47
N TRP A 210 -4.59 -13.88 36.85
CA TRP A 210 -3.91 -13.02 35.90
C TRP A 210 -2.91 -13.78 34.98
N VAL A 211 -2.27 -14.85 35.50
CA VAL A 211 -1.36 -15.71 34.70
C VAL A 211 -2.15 -16.37 33.57
N ASN A 212 -3.36 -16.84 33.88
CA ASN A 212 -4.25 -17.45 32.90
C ASN A 212 -4.66 -16.44 31.82
N VAL A 213 -4.91 -15.19 32.20
CA VAL A 213 -5.20 -14.09 31.25
C VAL A 213 -3.99 -13.83 30.35
N VAL A 214 -2.78 -13.76 30.90
CA VAL A 214 -1.55 -13.55 30.12
C VAL A 214 -1.31 -14.70 29.14
N ILE A 215 -1.48 -15.95 29.54
CA ILE A 215 -1.33 -17.12 28.66
C ILE A 215 -2.38 -17.09 27.53
N ASN A 216 -3.62 -16.71 27.82
CA ASN A 216 -4.67 -16.58 26.81
C ASN A 216 -4.39 -15.45 25.81
N ILE A 217 -3.85 -14.31 26.27
CA ILE A 217 -3.40 -13.21 25.39
C ILE A 217 -2.26 -13.71 24.49
N LEU A 218 -1.28 -14.40 25.06
CA LEU A 218 -0.14 -14.94 24.31
C LEU A 218 -0.59 -15.95 23.24
N SER A 219 -1.50 -16.86 23.59
CA SER A 219 -2.13 -17.80 22.66
C SER A 219 -2.84 -17.08 21.50
N THR A 220 -3.61 -16.04 21.84
CA THR A 220 -4.32 -15.22 20.84
C THR A 220 -3.36 -14.50 19.91
N LEU A 221 -2.28 -13.90 20.45
CA LEU A 221 -1.25 -13.24 19.65
C LEU A 221 -0.49 -14.21 18.73
N LEU A 222 -0.16 -15.41 19.25
CA LEU A 222 0.45 -16.46 18.45
C LEU A 222 -0.46 -16.90 17.31
N LEU A 223 -1.73 -17.12 17.59
CA LEU A 223 -2.73 -17.47 16.58
C LEU A 223 -2.83 -16.38 15.49
N ILE A 224 -2.90 -15.10 15.90
CA ILE A 224 -2.91 -13.96 14.96
C ILE A 224 -1.66 -13.98 14.09
N ALA A 225 -0.48 -14.20 14.68
CA ALA A 225 0.79 -14.23 13.95
C ALA A 225 0.85 -15.37 12.92
N VAL A 226 0.43 -16.59 13.32
CA VAL A 226 0.37 -17.76 12.42
C VAL A 226 -0.60 -17.52 11.27
N VAL A 227 -1.80 -17.05 11.60
CA VAL A 227 -2.84 -16.79 10.61
C VAL A 227 -2.41 -15.63 9.67
N TYR A 228 -1.78 -14.58 10.20
CA TYR A 228 -1.21 -13.51 9.39
C TYR A 228 -0.13 -14.03 8.44
N ALA A 229 0.78 -14.88 8.92
CA ALA A 229 1.83 -15.49 8.11
C ALA A 229 1.25 -16.38 6.99
N ALA A 230 0.23 -17.20 7.32
CA ALA A 230 -0.41 -18.10 6.36
C ALA A 230 -1.14 -17.37 5.23
N PHE A 231 -1.76 -16.24 5.53
CA PHE A 231 -2.60 -15.51 4.58
C PHE A 231 -1.98 -14.22 4.05
N ARG A 232 -0.68 -14.00 4.30
CA ARG A 232 0.03 -12.85 3.77
C ARG A 232 -0.07 -12.83 2.24
N SER A 233 -0.41 -11.69 1.65
CA SER A 233 -0.37 -11.51 0.19
C SER A 233 1.08 -11.52 -0.29
N ARG A 234 1.32 -12.06 -1.47
CA ARG A 234 2.65 -11.97 -2.13
C ARG A 234 3.08 -10.51 -2.14
N ARG A 235 4.29 -10.23 -1.64
CA ARG A 235 4.83 -8.86 -1.55
C ARG A 235 5.71 -8.51 -2.72
N ALA A 236 6.30 -9.49 -3.34
CA ALA A 236 7.23 -9.31 -4.44
C ALA A 236 6.59 -9.81 -5.74
N VAL A 237 6.50 -8.93 -6.67
CA VAL A 237 6.47 -9.21 -8.10
C VAL A 237 7.90 -8.95 -8.55
N ASP A 238 8.35 -9.61 -9.58
CA ASP A 238 9.70 -9.44 -10.08
C ASP A 238 9.88 -7.96 -10.49
N PRO A 239 10.94 -7.28 -10.01
CA PRO A 239 11.24 -5.91 -10.41
C PRO A 239 11.55 -5.85 -11.90
N LEU A 240 11.59 -4.63 -12.47
CA LEU A 240 11.95 -4.42 -13.87
C LEU A 240 13.28 -5.09 -14.18
N THR A 241 13.29 -5.89 -15.25
CA THR A 241 14.53 -6.45 -15.80
C THR A 241 15.19 -5.41 -16.71
N PRO A 242 16.52 -5.49 -16.97
CA PRO A 242 17.18 -4.60 -17.93
C PRO A 242 16.54 -4.64 -19.32
N ASP A 243 16.02 -5.79 -19.77
CA ASP A 243 15.29 -5.94 -21.04
C ASP A 243 13.94 -5.20 -21.02
N ASP A 244 13.21 -5.26 -19.91
CA ASP A 244 11.97 -4.50 -19.74
C ASP A 244 12.25 -2.99 -19.72
N GLU A 245 13.32 -2.57 -19.03
CA GLU A 245 13.74 -1.17 -18.97
C GLU A 245 14.07 -0.63 -20.37
N ALA A 246 14.85 -1.36 -21.16
CA ALA A 246 15.19 -0.98 -22.53
C ALA A 246 13.95 -0.88 -23.45
N LYS A 247 13.00 -1.81 -23.31
CA LYS A 247 11.73 -1.76 -24.06
C LYS A 247 10.85 -0.59 -23.65
N LEU A 248 10.79 -0.26 -22.35
CA LEU A 248 10.06 0.91 -21.87
C LEU A 248 10.69 2.20 -22.39
N HIS A 249 12.02 2.33 -22.38
CA HIS A 249 12.71 3.46 -23.00
C HIS A 249 12.32 3.63 -24.47
N ALA A 250 12.33 2.54 -25.26
CA ALA A 250 11.95 2.61 -26.68
C ALA A 250 10.48 3.05 -26.89
N LEU A 251 9.57 2.67 -25.98
CA LEU A 251 8.19 3.17 -26.04
C LEU A 251 8.09 4.65 -25.65
N LEU A 252 8.84 5.08 -24.63
CA LEU A 252 8.87 6.48 -24.19
C LEU A 252 9.50 7.40 -25.23
N ASP A 253 10.51 6.93 -25.95
CA ASP A 253 11.12 7.69 -27.06
C ASP A 253 10.11 7.93 -28.19
N LYS A 254 9.21 7.00 -28.41
CA LYS A 254 8.22 7.06 -29.49
C LYS A 254 6.93 7.77 -29.10
N GLU A 255 6.39 7.51 -27.92
CA GLU A 255 5.04 7.91 -27.50
C GLU A 255 5.04 8.70 -26.18
N GLY A 256 6.21 9.06 -25.64
CA GLY A 256 6.34 9.64 -24.30
C GLY A 256 5.86 11.08 -24.15
N GLU A 257 5.47 11.76 -25.24
CA GLU A 257 4.99 13.15 -25.19
C GLU A 257 3.60 13.31 -24.56
N ARG A 258 2.84 12.20 -24.44
CA ARG A 258 1.46 12.24 -23.94
C ARG A 258 1.35 12.41 -22.43
N ASP A 259 2.28 11.84 -21.68
CA ASP A 259 2.27 11.87 -20.22
C ASP A 259 3.60 12.37 -19.67
N SER A 260 3.58 13.52 -19.00
CA SER A 260 4.75 14.09 -18.31
C SER A 260 5.29 13.17 -17.21
N LEU A 261 4.45 12.31 -16.64
CA LEU A 261 4.83 11.34 -15.62
C LEU A 261 5.33 10.01 -16.20
N GLY A 262 5.28 9.85 -17.52
CA GLY A 262 5.58 8.59 -18.20
C GLY A 262 6.99 8.07 -17.90
N TYR A 263 8.01 8.93 -17.80
CA TYR A 263 9.38 8.53 -17.54
C TYR A 263 9.59 7.89 -16.17
N PHE A 264 8.75 8.23 -15.17
CA PHE A 264 8.80 7.61 -13.85
C PHE A 264 8.34 6.14 -13.83
N ALA A 265 7.83 5.62 -14.96
CA ALA A 265 7.59 4.20 -15.15
C ALA A 265 8.87 3.35 -15.08
N LEU A 266 10.03 3.96 -15.36
CA LEU A 266 11.35 3.31 -15.37
C LEU A 266 11.93 3.03 -13.98
N ARG A 267 11.22 3.35 -12.90
CA ARG A 267 11.66 2.99 -11.53
C ARG A 267 11.83 1.48 -11.40
N ARG A 268 13.05 1.04 -11.06
CA ARG A 268 13.44 -0.40 -11.04
C ARG A 268 12.68 -1.24 -10.03
N GLU A 269 12.11 -0.64 -8.96
CA GLU A 269 11.26 -1.37 -8.02
C GLU A 269 9.83 -1.64 -8.51
N LYS A 270 9.46 -1.12 -9.67
CA LYS A 270 8.19 -1.44 -10.32
C LYS A 270 8.28 -2.75 -11.09
N SER A 271 7.14 -3.32 -11.36
CA SER A 271 6.95 -4.46 -12.24
C SER A 271 6.18 -4.00 -13.47
N VAL A 272 6.20 -4.76 -14.54
CA VAL A 272 5.56 -4.40 -15.80
C VAL A 272 4.63 -5.50 -16.30
N VAL A 273 3.50 -5.09 -16.84
CA VAL A 273 2.59 -5.93 -17.62
C VAL A 273 2.50 -5.37 -19.03
N TRP A 274 2.87 -6.18 -20.00
CA TRP A 274 2.86 -5.82 -21.41
C TRP A 274 1.53 -6.13 -22.09
N SER A 275 1.14 -5.31 -23.05
CA SER A 275 0.10 -5.70 -24.01
C SER A 275 0.57 -6.88 -24.86
N PRO A 276 -0.34 -7.71 -25.40
CA PRO A 276 0.03 -8.86 -26.24
C PRO A 276 0.88 -8.47 -27.46
N THR A 277 0.74 -7.25 -27.94
CA THR A 277 1.49 -6.70 -29.08
C THR A 277 2.86 -6.12 -28.68
N GLY A 278 3.14 -5.96 -27.38
CA GLY A 278 4.32 -5.27 -26.89
C GLY A 278 4.34 -3.76 -27.11
N LYS A 279 3.26 -3.18 -27.67
CA LYS A 279 3.17 -1.75 -28.00
C LYS A 279 2.75 -0.87 -26.83
N ALA A 280 2.28 -1.47 -25.73
CA ALA A 280 1.92 -0.75 -24.50
C ALA A 280 2.24 -1.56 -23.26
N ALA A 281 2.41 -0.87 -22.13
CA ALA A 281 2.70 -1.49 -20.83
C ALA A 281 2.05 -0.70 -19.68
N VAL A 282 1.68 -1.42 -18.61
CA VAL A 282 1.34 -0.85 -17.30
C VAL A 282 2.44 -1.18 -16.33
N THR A 283 3.06 -0.16 -15.73
CA THR A 283 4.04 -0.35 -14.66
C THR A 283 3.37 -0.14 -13.31
N TYR A 284 3.69 -1.01 -12.34
CA TYR A 284 3.03 -1.00 -11.05
C TYR A 284 3.93 -1.53 -9.93
N ARG A 285 3.55 -1.28 -8.69
CA ARG A 285 4.19 -1.83 -7.49
C ARG A 285 3.14 -2.35 -6.51
N VAL A 286 3.40 -3.49 -5.87
CA VAL A 286 2.47 -4.04 -4.87
C VAL A 286 2.83 -3.56 -3.47
N VAL A 287 2.01 -2.69 -2.90
CA VAL A 287 2.21 -2.11 -1.56
C VAL A 287 1.01 -2.41 -0.67
N GLY A 288 1.21 -3.11 0.45
CA GLY A 288 0.14 -3.42 1.40
C GLY A 288 -1.04 -4.23 0.81
N GLY A 289 -0.81 -4.94 -0.33
CA GLY A 289 -1.82 -5.68 -1.08
C GLY A 289 -2.67 -4.80 -2.00
N VAL A 290 -2.18 -3.61 -2.34
CA VAL A 290 -2.66 -2.76 -3.43
C VAL A 290 -1.68 -2.89 -4.58
N SER A 291 -2.15 -3.22 -5.79
CA SER A 291 -1.42 -3.12 -7.04
C SER A 291 -1.54 -1.69 -7.53
N LEU A 292 -0.51 -0.89 -7.24
CA LEU A 292 -0.50 0.55 -7.47
C LEU A 292 0.30 0.86 -8.74
N ALA A 293 -0.37 1.26 -9.79
CA ALA A 293 0.22 1.84 -10.99
C ALA A 293 0.41 3.36 -10.80
N SER A 294 1.22 3.99 -11.62
CA SER A 294 1.41 5.45 -11.61
C SER A 294 1.48 5.99 -13.03
N GLY A 295 0.84 7.14 -13.24
CA GLY A 295 0.72 7.76 -14.55
C GLY A 295 -0.16 6.96 -15.51
N ASP A 296 -0.04 7.26 -16.78
CA ASP A 296 -0.74 6.58 -17.85
C ASP A 296 -0.05 5.25 -18.22
N PRO A 297 -0.72 4.33 -18.92
CA PRO A 297 -0.03 3.22 -19.55
C PRO A 297 0.98 3.76 -20.57
N ILE A 298 2.16 3.17 -20.60
CA ILE A 298 3.23 3.59 -21.52
C ILE A 298 2.96 3.03 -22.92
N GLY A 299 3.24 3.82 -23.94
CA GLY A 299 3.17 3.43 -25.36
C GLY A 299 1.87 3.81 -26.06
N ASP A 300 1.52 3.09 -27.12
CA ASP A 300 0.40 3.37 -28.02
C ASP A 300 -0.96 3.30 -27.30
N PRO A 301 -1.77 4.38 -27.29
CA PRO A 301 -3.08 4.39 -26.65
C PRO A 301 -4.06 3.35 -27.18
N GLU A 302 -3.95 2.97 -28.45
CA GLU A 302 -4.78 1.91 -29.01
C GLU A 302 -4.45 0.54 -28.41
N ALA A 303 -3.24 0.36 -27.91
CA ALA A 303 -2.78 -0.86 -27.25
C ALA A 303 -2.97 -0.83 -25.71
N TRP A 304 -3.32 0.30 -25.09
CA TRP A 304 -3.53 0.44 -23.64
C TRP A 304 -4.54 -0.56 -23.06
N PRO A 305 -5.71 -0.78 -23.68
CA PRO A 305 -6.65 -1.80 -23.19
C PRO A 305 -5.99 -3.19 -23.04
N GLY A 306 -5.12 -3.55 -24.00
CA GLY A 306 -4.39 -4.82 -23.99
C GLY A 306 -3.34 -4.95 -22.89
N ALA A 307 -2.90 -3.86 -22.26
CA ALA A 307 -2.03 -3.88 -21.09
C ALA A 307 -2.84 -3.77 -19.78
N ILE A 308 -3.92 -2.99 -19.77
CA ILE A 308 -4.80 -2.78 -18.62
C ILE A 308 -5.51 -4.07 -18.21
N GLU A 309 -6.09 -4.82 -19.17
CA GLU A 309 -6.83 -6.05 -18.88
C GLU A 309 -5.98 -7.12 -18.20
N PRO A 310 -4.78 -7.48 -18.70
CA PRO A 310 -3.90 -8.44 -18.03
C PRO A 310 -3.45 -7.97 -16.65
N TRP A 311 -3.16 -6.67 -16.48
CA TRP A 311 -2.81 -6.09 -15.17
C TRP A 311 -3.95 -6.24 -14.17
N LEU A 312 -5.19 -5.92 -14.55
CA LEU A 312 -6.37 -6.12 -13.71
C LEU A 312 -6.62 -7.61 -13.42
N ALA A 313 -6.43 -8.48 -14.41
CA ALA A 313 -6.55 -9.93 -14.24
C ALA A 313 -5.51 -10.45 -13.24
N GLU A 314 -4.27 -10.00 -13.33
CA GLU A 314 -3.20 -10.35 -12.38
C GLU A 314 -3.52 -9.87 -10.97
N ALA A 315 -3.95 -8.62 -10.81
CA ALA A 315 -4.39 -8.08 -9.52
C ALA A 315 -5.50 -8.95 -8.90
N ARG A 316 -6.48 -9.37 -9.69
CA ARG A 316 -7.56 -10.27 -9.24
C ARG A 316 -7.03 -11.63 -8.83
N VAL A 317 -6.16 -12.26 -9.64
CA VAL A 317 -5.57 -13.58 -9.34
C VAL A 317 -4.85 -13.59 -8.00
N HIS A 318 -4.18 -12.50 -7.65
CA HIS A 318 -3.43 -12.37 -6.39
C HIS A 318 -4.25 -11.75 -5.25
N GLY A 319 -5.49 -11.31 -5.50
CA GLY A 319 -6.35 -10.64 -4.54
C GLY A 319 -5.80 -9.28 -4.10
N TRP A 320 -5.08 -8.61 -5.00
CA TRP A 320 -4.65 -7.23 -4.82
C TRP A 320 -5.78 -6.29 -5.22
N ILE A 321 -5.78 -5.10 -4.63
CA ILE A 321 -6.67 -4.01 -5.00
C ILE A 321 -5.98 -3.23 -6.10
N PRO A 322 -6.53 -3.14 -7.33
CA PRO A 322 -5.95 -2.30 -8.37
C PRO A 322 -6.23 -0.82 -8.06
N ALA A 323 -5.22 0.02 -8.27
CA ALA A 323 -5.34 1.47 -8.21
C ALA A 323 -4.29 2.12 -9.11
N VAL A 324 -4.62 3.29 -9.67
CA VAL A 324 -3.69 4.10 -10.47
C VAL A 324 -3.57 5.48 -9.84
N MET A 325 -2.37 5.98 -9.67
CA MET A 325 -2.10 7.30 -9.09
C MET A 325 -1.55 8.25 -10.16
N GLY A 326 -2.19 9.42 -10.31
CA GLY A 326 -1.73 10.46 -11.22
C GLY A 326 -2.06 10.22 -12.69
N ALA A 327 -3.10 9.43 -13.01
CA ALA A 327 -3.55 9.23 -14.38
C ALA A 327 -4.06 10.56 -15.00
N SER A 328 -3.83 10.74 -16.30
CA SER A 328 -4.45 11.81 -17.09
C SER A 328 -5.95 11.57 -17.29
N GLU A 329 -6.67 12.54 -17.81
CA GLU A 329 -8.08 12.41 -18.18
C GLU A 329 -8.27 11.39 -19.33
N GLU A 330 -7.35 11.35 -20.29
CA GLU A 330 -7.36 10.39 -21.40
C GLU A 330 -7.27 8.95 -20.90
N ALA A 331 -6.25 8.65 -20.12
CA ALA A 331 -6.09 7.33 -19.53
C ALA A 331 -7.21 6.99 -18.54
N GLY A 332 -7.65 7.96 -17.74
CA GLY A 332 -8.78 7.82 -16.83
C GLY A 332 -10.04 7.34 -17.53
N THR A 333 -10.32 7.89 -18.72
CA THR A 333 -11.47 7.46 -19.54
C THR A 333 -11.33 6.01 -20.03
N ILE A 334 -10.12 5.59 -20.40
CA ILE A 334 -9.88 4.21 -20.85
C ILE A 334 -9.98 3.25 -19.65
N TYR A 335 -9.37 3.56 -18.52
CA TYR A 335 -9.49 2.76 -17.31
C TYR A 335 -10.94 2.64 -16.82
N ALA A 336 -11.76 3.70 -16.97
CA ALA A 336 -13.17 3.67 -16.61
C ALA A 336 -13.96 2.64 -17.41
N ARG A 337 -13.65 2.47 -18.69
CA ARG A 337 -14.25 1.41 -19.54
C ARG A 337 -13.90 0.00 -19.04
N HIS A 338 -12.82 -0.15 -18.29
CA HIS A 338 -12.41 -1.40 -17.63
C HIS A 338 -12.92 -1.53 -16.18
N GLY A 339 -13.78 -0.60 -15.74
CA GLY A 339 -14.50 -0.69 -14.46
C GLY A 339 -13.81 -0.04 -13.27
N LEU A 340 -12.90 0.92 -13.50
CA LEU A 340 -12.36 1.76 -12.45
C LEU A 340 -13.14 3.08 -12.37
N ASP A 341 -13.41 3.55 -11.16
CA ASP A 341 -13.92 4.89 -10.88
C ASP A 341 -12.76 5.88 -10.75
N ALA A 342 -13.01 7.16 -10.96
CA ALA A 342 -12.02 8.22 -10.90
C ALA A 342 -12.32 9.21 -9.76
N LEU A 343 -11.26 9.62 -9.05
CA LEU A 343 -11.27 10.71 -8.07
C LEU A 343 -10.16 11.70 -8.44
N GLU A 344 -10.50 12.97 -8.62
CA GLU A 344 -9.52 14.03 -8.85
C GLU A 344 -8.51 14.09 -7.70
N LEU A 345 -7.23 13.83 -7.99
CA LEU A 345 -6.15 13.80 -7.01
C LEU A 345 -5.52 15.17 -6.82
N GLY A 346 -5.43 15.95 -7.90
CA GLY A 346 -4.85 17.27 -7.95
C GLY A 346 -4.65 17.74 -9.37
N ASP A 347 -3.90 18.83 -9.52
CA ASP A 347 -3.59 19.40 -10.84
C ASP A 347 -2.09 19.50 -11.04
N GLU A 348 -1.63 19.14 -12.22
CA GLU A 348 -0.25 19.28 -12.65
C GLU A 348 0.01 20.70 -13.16
N ALA A 349 1.18 21.22 -12.81
CA ALA A 349 1.61 22.55 -13.20
C ALA A 349 2.52 22.47 -14.44
N ILE A 350 1.99 22.79 -15.62
CA ILE A 350 2.74 22.79 -16.88
C ILE A 350 3.05 24.23 -17.30
N VAL A 351 4.32 24.54 -17.50
CA VAL A 351 4.77 25.84 -17.96
C VAL A 351 5.24 25.72 -19.40
N GLU A 352 4.62 26.46 -20.31
CA GLU A 352 5.06 26.57 -21.70
C GLU A 352 6.26 27.51 -21.78
N THR A 353 7.34 27.08 -22.45
CA THR A 353 8.57 27.85 -22.65
C THR A 353 8.60 28.53 -24.02
N ALA A 354 7.90 27.93 -25.01
CA ALA A 354 7.71 28.47 -26.35
C ALA A 354 6.33 28.04 -26.85
N ALA A 355 5.69 28.85 -27.68
CA ALA A 355 4.41 28.50 -28.27
C ALA A 355 4.50 27.24 -29.13
N ARG A 356 3.66 26.25 -28.90
CA ARG A 356 3.52 25.08 -29.78
C ARG A 356 3.07 25.54 -31.18
N GLY A 357 3.99 25.53 -32.14
CA GLY A 357 3.71 25.95 -33.51
C GLY A 357 3.46 27.45 -33.69
N GLY A 358 3.79 28.27 -32.69
CA GLY A 358 3.58 29.70 -32.66
C GLY A 358 4.76 30.50 -33.26
N ALA A 359 4.53 31.81 -33.44
CA ALA A 359 5.55 32.73 -33.87
C ALA A 359 6.74 32.75 -32.88
N PRO A 360 7.97 33.03 -33.36
CA PRO A 360 9.18 33.04 -32.54
C PRO A 360 9.13 33.96 -31.30
N ASP A 361 8.15 34.83 -31.23
CA ASP A 361 8.03 35.89 -30.22
C ASP A 361 7.27 35.50 -28.94
N GLN A 362 6.74 34.25 -28.85
CA GLN A 362 6.00 33.78 -27.68
C GLN A 362 6.86 32.87 -26.79
N HIS A 363 7.92 33.42 -26.22
CA HIS A 363 8.71 32.76 -25.20
C HIS A 363 8.22 33.10 -23.78
N PHE A 364 8.56 32.25 -22.82
CA PHE A 364 8.34 32.56 -21.40
C PHE A 364 9.03 33.90 -21.05
N THR A 365 8.27 34.85 -20.52
CA THR A 365 8.78 36.17 -20.13
C THR A 365 8.51 36.46 -18.67
N LEU A 366 9.44 37.18 -18.01
CA LEU A 366 9.26 37.68 -16.65
C LEU A 366 8.48 39.02 -16.62
N GLU A 367 7.85 39.41 -17.72
CA GLU A 367 7.20 40.70 -17.86
C GLU A 367 5.79 40.69 -17.25
N GLY A 368 5.23 41.88 -17.09
CA GLY A 368 3.90 42.10 -16.58
C GLY A 368 3.81 42.16 -15.03
N ARG A 369 2.61 42.60 -14.56
CA ARG A 369 2.33 42.84 -13.15
C ARG A 369 2.28 41.52 -12.36
N ALA A 370 1.77 40.46 -12.96
CA ALA A 370 1.63 39.15 -12.33
C ALA A 370 2.98 38.48 -12.00
N MET A 371 4.02 38.72 -12.80
CA MET A 371 5.37 38.18 -12.60
C MET A 371 6.25 39.04 -11.68
N ARG A 372 5.72 40.12 -11.11
CA ARG A 372 6.51 41.10 -10.31
C ARG A 372 7.24 40.45 -9.14
N SER A 373 6.55 39.61 -8.36
CA SER A 373 7.15 38.94 -7.19
C SER A 373 8.25 37.97 -7.56
N VAL A 374 8.02 37.19 -8.62
CA VAL A 374 9.00 36.22 -9.15
C VAL A 374 10.23 36.96 -9.70
N ARG A 375 10.01 38.00 -10.50
CA ARG A 375 11.09 38.86 -11.05
C ARG A 375 11.90 39.53 -9.93
N GLN A 376 11.26 39.93 -8.83
CA GLN A 376 11.99 40.50 -7.69
C GLN A 376 12.88 39.46 -7.00
N ALA A 377 12.37 38.23 -6.80
CA ALA A 377 13.15 37.13 -6.25
C ALA A 377 14.33 36.77 -7.19
N TYR A 378 14.05 36.61 -8.46
CA TYR A 378 15.04 36.32 -9.49
C TYR A 378 16.18 37.37 -9.51
N ASN A 379 15.83 38.67 -9.61
CA ASN A 379 16.80 39.76 -9.64
C ASN A 379 17.61 39.89 -8.33
N ARG A 380 17.05 39.50 -7.19
CA ARG A 380 17.75 39.49 -5.90
C ARG A 380 18.84 38.42 -5.91
N VAL A 381 18.50 37.17 -6.27
CA VAL A 381 19.45 36.05 -6.33
C VAL A 381 20.53 36.31 -7.38
N LYS A 382 20.16 36.83 -8.57
CA LYS A 382 21.11 37.19 -9.63
C LYS A 382 22.09 38.26 -9.18
N ARG A 383 21.62 39.29 -8.44
CA ARG A 383 22.51 40.34 -7.89
C ARG A 383 23.41 39.84 -6.76
N ALA A 384 23.02 38.77 -6.08
CA ALA A 384 23.87 38.10 -5.09
C ALA A 384 24.95 37.21 -5.73
N GLY A 385 25.08 37.22 -7.06
CA GLY A 385 26.16 36.53 -7.80
C GLY A 385 25.90 35.07 -8.11
N TYR A 386 24.69 34.56 -7.87
CA TYR A 386 24.37 33.17 -8.22
C TYR A 386 24.29 32.98 -9.73
N THR A 387 24.78 31.82 -10.20
CA THR A 387 24.76 31.39 -11.60
C THR A 387 24.20 29.98 -11.73
N VAL A 388 23.58 29.69 -12.89
CA VAL A 388 23.03 28.37 -13.18
C VAL A 388 23.70 27.80 -14.41
N ARG A 389 24.11 26.55 -14.34
CA ARG A 389 24.61 25.73 -15.44
C ARG A 389 23.58 24.64 -15.76
N VAL A 390 23.19 24.53 -17.02
CA VAL A 390 22.22 23.53 -17.51
C VAL A 390 22.94 22.56 -18.42
N ARG A 391 22.87 21.26 -18.09
CA ARG A 391 23.53 20.19 -18.87
C ARG A 391 22.67 18.94 -18.93
N ARG A 392 22.84 18.10 -19.96
CA ARG A 392 22.34 16.71 -19.90
C ARG A 392 23.24 15.88 -18.99
N HIS A 393 22.68 14.83 -18.38
CA HIS A 393 23.47 13.93 -17.50
C HIS A 393 24.65 13.30 -18.27
N GLU A 394 24.45 12.93 -19.54
CA GLU A 394 25.49 12.35 -20.40
C GLU A 394 26.65 13.30 -20.71
N ASP A 395 26.46 14.62 -20.54
CA ASP A 395 27.48 15.65 -20.76
C ASP A 395 28.28 15.98 -19.49
N ILE A 396 27.94 15.35 -18.36
CA ILE A 396 28.59 15.58 -17.06
C ILE A 396 29.65 14.48 -16.85
N PRO A 397 30.94 14.86 -16.69
CA PRO A 397 31.98 13.89 -16.35
C PRO A 397 31.68 13.10 -15.09
N ASP A 398 32.14 11.83 -15.03
CA ASP A 398 31.82 10.91 -13.92
C ASP A 398 32.27 11.44 -12.54
N ASP A 399 33.41 12.11 -12.47
CA ASP A 399 33.94 12.73 -11.27
C ASP A 399 33.09 13.92 -10.79
N GLU A 400 32.67 14.79 -11.73
CA GLU A 400 31.72 15.86 -11.41
C GLU A 400 30.36 15.29 -10.99
N MET A 401 29.85 14.27 -11.68
CA MET A 401 28.60 13.61 -11.31
C MET A 401 28.68 13.02 -9.90
N ALA A 402 29.76 12.36 -9.55
CA ALA A 402 29.97 11.83 -8.22
C ALA A 402 29.92 12.92 -7.13
N TYR A 403 30.56 14.07 -7.39
CA TYR A 403 30.48 15.24 -6.50
C TYR A 403 29.05 15.77 -6.36
N LEU A 404 28.29 15.90 -7.46
CA LEU A 404 26.91 16.39 -7.44
C LEU A 404 26.00 15.45 -6.63
N LEU A 405 26.20 14.13 -6.77
CA LEU A 405 25.47 13.11 -6.02
C LEU A 405 25.75 13.20 -4.51
N GLU A 406 27.02 13.34 -4.12
CA GLU A 406 27.42 13.52 -2.73
C GLU A 406 26.74 14.75 -2.12
N ARG A 407 26.80 15.90 -2.80
CA ARG A 407 26.15 17.14 -2.34
C ARG A 407 24.63 17.00 -2.23
N ALA A 408 23.99 16.34 -3.22
CA ALA A 408 22.55 16.08 -3.19
C ALA A 408 22.14 15.21 -1.99
N ASP A 409 22.97 14.22 -1.61
CA ASP A 409 22.76 13.36 -0.45
C ASP A 409 22.97 14.10 0.87
N ASP A 410 24.00 14.94 0.97
CA ASP A 410 24.22 15.81 2.13
C ASP A 410 23.00 16.67 2.43
N TRP A 411 22.45 17.34 1.41
CA TRP A 411 21.26 18.18 1.58
C TRP A 411 19.98 17.41 1.85
N ARG A 412 19.97 16.10 1.60
CA ARG A 412 18.87 15.21 2.01
C ARG A 412 18.85 14.98 3.52
N ASP A 413 19.99 15.13 4.22
CA ASP A 413 20.14 15.04 5.67
C ASP A 413 19.53 13.74 6.25
N GLY A 414 19.80 12.61 5.60
CA GLY A 414 19.32 11.29 6.01
C GLY A 414 17.81 11.06 5.89
N ALA A 415 17.05 12.02 5.33
CA ALA A 415 15.64 11.84 5.04
C ALA A 415 15.43 10.74 3.99
N THR A 416 14.31 10.01 4.10
CA THR A 416 13.93 8.99 3.11
C THR A 416 13.67 9.67 1.77
N GLU A 417 14.20 9.08 0.70
CA GLU A 417 13.90 9.55 -0.65
C GLU A 417 12.42 9.35 -0.96
N ARG A 418 11.75 10.44 -1.31
CA ARG A 418 10.32 10.46 -1.60
C ARG A 418 10.11 10.32 -3.10
N GLY A 419 8.99 9.73 -3.44
CA GLY A 419 8.53 9.65 -4.81
C GLY A 419 8.33 8.20 -5.29
N PHE A 420 7.20 8.00 -5.91
CA PHE A 420 6.82 6.79 -6.62
C PHE A 420 6.24 7.14 -7.98
N SER A 421 5.42 8.19 -8.00
CA SER A 421 4.74 8.69 -9.21
C SER A 421 5.46 9.86 -9.87
N MET A 422 6.30 10.58 -9.12
CA MET A 422 6.87 11.86 -9.54
C MET A 422 8.36 12.00 -9.25
N ALA A 423 9.08 10.91 -8.99
CA ALA A 423 10.53 10.94 -8.86
C ALA A 423 11.13 9.61 -9.33
N LEU A 424 12.23 9.67 -10.05
CA LEU A 424 12.89 8.49 -10.61
C LEU A 424 13.70 7.72 -9.54
N GLY A 425 14.31 8.46 -8.59
CA GLY A 425 15.02 7.87 -7.45
C GLY A 425 16.36 7.22 -7.81
N ARG A 426 16.99 7.64 -8.91
CA ARG A 426 18.29 7.13 -9.39
C ARG A 426 19.08 8.21 -10.12
N LEU A 427 19.26 9.35 -9.46
CA LEU A 427 20.01 10.47 -9.99
C LEU A 427 21.40 10.02 -10.46
N GLY A 428 21.81 10.45 -11.66
CA GLY A 428 23.13 10.14 -12.23
C GLY A 428 23.29 8.71 -12.77
N ASP A 429 22.21 7.94 -12.90
CA ASP A 429 22.28 6.61 -13.54
C ASP A 429 22.65 6.75 -15.03
N PRO A 430 23.64 5.99 -15.53
CA PRO A 430 24.05 6.08 -16.95
C PRO A 430 22.94 5.78 -17.96
N ALA A 431 21.89 5.02 -17.57
CA ALA A 431 20.74 4.75 -18.42
C ALA A 431 19.87 6.00 -18.68
N ASP A 432 20.03 7.04 -17.87
CA ASP A 432 19.22 8.26 -17.89
C ASP A 432 20.01 9.48 -18.42
N GLY A 433 20.95 9.27 -19.34
CA GLY A 433 21.84 10.30 -19.90
C GLY A 433 21.10 11.52 -20.48
N ARG A 434 19.87 11.34 -21.00
CA ARG A 434 19.03 12.42 -21.54
C ARG A 434 18.35 13.29 -20.48
N CYS A 435 18.40 12.93 -19.19
CA CYS A 435 17.94 13.80 -18.11
C CYS A 435 18.73 15.10 -18.09
N VAL A 436 18.13 16.17 -17.59
CA VAL A 436 18.73 17.51 -17.54
C VAL A 436 19.00 17.88 -16.09
N MET A 437 20.27 18.25 -15.82
CA MET A 437 20.73 18.75 -14.53
C MET A 437 20.87 20.27 -14.57
N LEU A 438 20.37 20.93 -13.53
CA LEU A 438 20.67 22.33 -13.25
C LEU A 438 21.52 22.40 -11.99
N GLU A 439 22.67 23.01 -12.11
CA GLU A 439 23.62 23.25 -11.03
C GLU A 439 23.63 24.74 -10.71
N CYS A 440 23.38 25.11 -9.47
CA CYS A 440 23.43 26.52 -9.05
C CYS A 440 24.59 26.76 -8.10
N THR A 441 25.48 27.66 -8.47
CA THR A 441 26.65 28.09 -7.68
C THR A 441 26.47 29.53 -7.19
N ASP A 442 27.06 29.85 -6.05
CA ASP A 442 27.14 31.21 -5.52
C ASP A 442 28.27 32.01 -6.19
N ALA A 443 28.51 33.24 -5.70
CA ALA A 443 29.56 34.13 -6.21
C ALA A 443 30.98 33.59 -6.00
N GLU A 444 31.17 32.73 -5.02
CA GLU A 444 32.42 32.06 -4.68
C GLU A 444 32.64 30.78 -5.51
N GLY A 445 31.68 30.38 -6.31
CA GLY A 445 31.70 29.15 -7.12
C GLY A 445 31.28 27.90 -6.37
N GLU A 446 30.79 28.02 -5.15
CA GLU A 446 30.32 26.89 -4.33
C GLU A 446 28.93 26.44 -4.78
N LEU A 447 28.74 25.12 -4.94
CA LEU A 447 27.46 24.53 -5.32
C LEU A 447 26.45 24.68 -4.17
N LYS A 448 25.29 25.30 -4.47
CA LYS A 448 24.23 25.62 -3.48
C LYS A 448 22.90 24.94 -3.75
N ALA A 449 22.63 24.49 -4.99
CA ALA A 449 21.40 23.79 -5.31
C ALA A 449 21.53 22.96 -6.58
N LEU A 450 20.67 21.95 -6.67
CA LEU A 450 20.49 21.06 -7.82
C LEU A 450 19.02 20.87 -8.14
N LEU A 451 18.68 20.95 -9.43
CA LEU A 451 17.42 20.43 -9.96
C LEU A 451 17.73 19.38 -11.02
N SER A 452 16.94 18.30 -11.04
CA SER A 452 17.01 17.32 -12.13
C SER A 452 15.64 17.18 -12.77
N PHE A 453 15.63 17.04 -14.08
CA PHE A 453 14.44 16.87 -14.91
C PHE A 453 14.59 15.63 -15.78
N VAL A 454 13.52 14.84 -15.87
CA VAL A 454 13.45 13.70 -16.79
C VAL A 454 12.83 14.12 -18.12
N PRO A 455 13.15 13.43 -19.23
CA PRO A 455 12.53 13.68 -20.52
C PRO A 455 11.00 13.45 -20.50
N TRP A 456 10.27 14.34 -21.12
CA TRP A 456 8.85 14.21 -21.42
C TRP A 456 8.67 14.29 -22.95
N GLY A 457 8.77 13.14 -23.59
CA GLY A 457 8.88 13.07 -25.04
C GLY A 457 10.12 13.81 -25.59
N PRO A 458 10.08 14.25 -26.84
CA PRO A 458 11.22 14.92 -27.46
C PRO A 458 11.39 16.38 -26.98
N ASN A 459 10.31 17.08 -26.66
CA ASN A 459 10.26 18.53 -26.47
C ASN A 459 9.76 18.95 -25.08
N GLY A 460 9.71 18.05 -24.10
CA GLY A 460 9.25 18.35 -22.75
C GLY A 460 10.24 17.88 -21.71
N LEU A 461 10.14 18.48 -20.52
CA LEU A 461 10.86 18.09 -19.32
C LEU A 461 9.88 17.97 -18.16
N SER A 462 10.12 17.01 -17.25
CA SER A 462 9.35 16.85 -16.02
C SER A 462 10.27 16.86 -14.81
N LEU A 463 9.94 17.64 -13.79
CA LEU A 463 10.74 17.79 -12.59
C LEU A 463 10.87 16.43 -11.87
N ASP A 464 12.10 16.00 -11.59
CA ASP A 464 12.42 14.77 -10.87
C ASP A 464 12.90 15.05 -9.45
N LEU A 465 13.92 15.89 -9.34
CA LEU A 465 14.59 16.15 -8.07
C LEU A 465 14.77 17.65 -7.83
N MET A 466 14.61 18.04 -6.56
CA MET A 466 14.92 19.38 -6.09
C MET A 466 15.69 19.27 -4.77
N ARG A 467 16.94 19.76 -4.75
CA ARG A 467 17.82 19.77 -3.59
C ARG A 467 18.51 21.12 -3.46
N ARG A 468 18.66 21.60 -2.24
CA ARG A 468 19.41 22.84 -1.98
C ARG A 468 20.07 22.82 -0.61
N ASP A 469 21.13 23.59 -0.48
CA ASP A 469 21.66 24.01 0.82
C ASP A 469 20.60 24.82 1.58
N ARG A 470 20.40 24.51 2.86
CA ARG A 470 19.40 25.19 3.71
C ARG A 470 19.77 26.65 3.98
N ASP A 471 21.07 26.95 3.98
CA ASP A 471 21.61 28.29 4.24
C ASP A 471 21.71 29.15 2.97
N SER A 472 21.25 28.62 1.80
CA SER A 472 21.24 29.34 0.54
C SER A 472 20.19 30.47 0.51
N GLU A 473 20.39 31.44 -0.42
CA GLU A 473 19.53 32.62 -0.57
C GLU A 473 18.06 32.25 -0.82
N ASN A 474 17.16 33.00 -0.17
CA ASN A 474 15.72 32.82 -0.38
C ASN A 474 15.33 33.17 -1.83
N GLY A 475 14.58 32.30 -2.49
CA GLY A 475 14.18 32.44 -3.91
C GLY A 475 15.11 31.73 -4.88
N LEU A 476 16.08 30.95 -4.37
CA LEU A 476 17.02 30.20 -5.20
C LEU A 476 16.30 29.22 -6.14
N MET A 477 15.28 28.52 -5.66
CA MET A 477 14.51 27.58 -6.50
C MET A 477 13.76 28.32 -7.60
N GLU A 478 13.16 29.47 -7.29
CA GLU A 478 12.53 30.34 -8.29
C GLU A 478 13.53 30.82 -9.34
N PHE A 479 14.73 31.18 -8.93
CA PHE A 479 15.80 31.59 -9.82
C PHE A 479 16.18 30.47 -10.78
N MET A 480 16.42 29.27 -10.29
CA MET A 480 16.81 28.11 -11.12
C MET A 480 15.71 27.70 -12.12
N VAL A 481 14.45 27.67 -11.67
CA VAL A 481 13.32 27.33 -12.58
C VAL A 481 13.22 28.39 -13.69
N ILE A 482 13.39 29.67 -13.38
CA ILE A 482 13.34 30.72 -14.38
C ILE A 482 14.52 30.60 -15.38
N GLU A 483 15.74 30.36 -14.91
CA GLU A 483 16.90 30.13 -15.77
C GLU A 483 16.63 28.94 -16.72
N LEU A 484 16.03 27.84 -16.21
CA LEU A 484 15.62 26.75 -17.09
C LEU A 484 14.59 27.18 -18.12
N LEU A 485 13.51 27.86 -17.71
CA LEU A 485 12.44 28.27 -18.63
C LEU A 485 12.92 29.22 -19.73
N GLN A 486 13.93 30.05 -19.43
CA GLN A 486 14.56 30.94 -20.42
C GLN A 486 15.54 30.20 -21.36
N TYR A 487 16.24 29.19 -20.83
CA TYR A 487 17.21 28.40 -21.59
C TYR A 487 16.57 27.26 -22.39
N ALA A 488 15.43 26.73 -21.94
CA ALA A 488 14.76 25.57 -22.51
C ALA A 488 14.50 25.65 -24.03
N PRO A 489 14.11 26.80 -24.61
CA PRO A 489 13.96 26.92 -26.06
C PRO A 489 15.25 26.64 -26.87
N GLU A 490 16.42 26.97 -26.33
CA GLU A 490 17.72 26.67 -26.97
C GLU A 490 17.97 25.15 -27.02
N MET A 491 17.41 24.39 -26.09
CA MET A 491 17.44 22.93 -26.09
C MET A 491 16.31 22.29 -26.91
N GLY A 492 15.44 23.06 -27.55
CA GLY A 492 14.24 22.58 -28.25
C GLY A 492 13.10 22.16 -27.32
N ILE A 493 13.14 22.57 -26.05
CA ILE A 493 12.12 22.26 -25.04
C ILE A 493 11.04 23.33 -25.10
N THR A 494 9.79 22.90 -25.28
CA THR A 494 8.61 23.77 -25.38
C THR A 494 7.74 23.79 -24.15
N GLN A 495 7.90 22.81 -23.26
CA GLN A 495 7.07 22.66 -22.06
C GLN A 495 7.85 22.02 -20.90
N VAL A 496 7.57 22.49 -19.69
CA VAL A 496 8.16 21.97 -18.46
C VAL A 496 7.07 21.68 -17.44
N SER A 497 6.99 20.43 -16.97
CA SER A 497 6.14 20.05 -15.86
C SER A 497 6.87 20.28 -14.53
N LEU A 498 6.23 21.00 -13.62
CA LEU A 498 6.68 21.18 -12.24
C LEU A 498 5.99 20.21 -11.27
N ASN A 499 5.53 19.10 -11.81
CA ASN A 499 4.76 18.05 -11.11
C ASN A 499 3.37 18.53 -10.63
N PHE A 500 2.61 17.63 -10.00
CA PHE A 500 1.26 17.96 -9.63
C PHE A 500 1.11 18.33 -8.15
N ALA A 501 0.23 19.31 -7.90
CA ALA A 501 -0.15 19.75 -6.57
C ALA A 501 -1.41 18.99 -6.12
N MET A 502 -1.26 18.10 -5.16
CA MET A 502 -2.39 17.33 -4.62
C MET A 502 -3.46 18.26 -4.02
N PHE A 503 -4.74 17.91 -4.23
CA PHE A 503 -5.90 18.55 -3.61
C PHE A 503 -6.07 20.05 -3.89
N ARG A 504 -5.50 20.58 -4.97
CA ARG A 504 -5.64 22.00 -5.34
C ARG A 504 -7.12 22.44 -5.38
N SER A 505 -7.97 21.67 -6.06
CA SER A 505 -9.39 21.97 -6.21
C SER A 505 -10.12 22.09 -4.86
N VAL A 506 -9.70 21.31 -3.84
CA VAL A 506 -10.26 21.38 -2.48
C VAL A 506 -9.83 22.67 -1.78
N PHE A 507 -8.56 23.08 -1.95
CA PHE A 507 -8.08 24.34 -1.38
C PHE A 507 -8.76 25.55 -2.01
N GLU A 508 -8.90 25.59 -3.33
CA GLU A 508 -9.58 26.67 -4.04
C GLU A 508 -11.08 26.73 -3.75
N ARG A 509 -11.81 25.61 -3.87
CA ARG A 509 -13.24 25.57 -3.58
C ARG A 509 -13.55 25.81 -2.10
N GLY A 510 -12.72 25.29 -1.19
CA GLY A 510 -12.87 25.51 0.25
C GLY A 510 -12.56 26.93 0.71
N SER A 511 -11.86 27.75 -0.12
CA SER A 511 -11.59 29.17 0.16
C SER A 511 -12.68 30.11 -0.34
N ARG A 512 -13.60 29.63 -1.21
CA ARG A 512 -14.66 30.47 -1.78
C ARG A 512 -15.73 30.79 -0.73
N LEU A 513 -16.25 32.00 -0.78
CA LEU A 513 -17.42 32.43 -0.01
C LEU A 513 -18.60 31.49 -0.39
N GLY A 514 -19.24 30.86 0.63
CA GLY A 514 -20.34 29.92 0.41
C GLY A 514 -19.95 28.43 0.41
N ALA A 515 -18.68 28.08 0.67
CA ALA A 515 -18.27 26.69 0.86
C ALA A 515 -19.07 26.01 1.99
N GLY A 516 -19.69 24.87 1.70
CA GLY A 516 -20.49 24.11 2.66
C GLY A 516 -19.65 23.59 3.85
N PRO A 517 -20.32 23.24 4.98
CA PRO A 517 -19.60 22.81 6.21
C PRO A 517 -18.73 21.56 6.00
N VAL A 518 -19.17 20.63 5.14
CA VAL A 518 -18.42 19.41 4.79
C VAL A 518 -17.13 19.77 4.07
N LEU A 519 -17.17 20.67 3.08
CA LEU A 519 -16.00 21.08 2.32
C LEU A 519 -15.01 21.88 3.19
N ARG A 520 -15.52 22.69 4.13
CA ARG A 520 -14.69 23.38 5.13
C ARG A 520 -14.01 22.41 6.10
N LEU A 521 -14.73 21.37 6.54
CA LEU A 521 -14.15 20.32 7.39
C LEU A 521 -13.06 19.56 6.64
N TRP A 522 -13.30 19.16 5.39
CA TRP A 522 -12.29 18.53 4.54
C TRP A 522 -11.07 19.42 4.33
N ARG A 523 -11.26 20.71 4.05
CA ARG A 523 -10.16 21.68 3.97
C ARG A 523 -9.38 21.76 5.27
N SER A 524 -10.06 21.80 6.42
CA SER A 524 -9.40 21.85 7.74
C SER A 524 -8.60 20.58 8.03
N LEU A 525 -9.13 19.41 7.68
CA LEU A 525 -8.43 18.13 7.78
C LEU A 525 -7.21 18.09 6.85
N LEU A 526 -7.37 18.48 5.59
CA LEU A 526 -6.28 18.52 4.62
C LEU A 526 -5.23 19.58 5.01
N SER A 527 -5.61 20.76 5.53
CA SER A 527 -4.66 21.75 6.00
C SER A 527 -3.94 21.32 7.28
N PHE A 528 -4.59 20.53 8.14
CA PHE A 528 -3.92 19.88 9.27
C PHE A 528 -2.87 18.88 8.78
N PHE A 529 -3.20 18.03 7.83
CA PHE A 529 -2.24 17.10 7.23
C PHE A 529 -1.20 17.80 6.35
N SER A 530 -1.53 18.93 5.71
CA SER A 530 -0.59 19.68 4.86
C SER A 530 0.56 20.31 5.66
N ARG A 531 0.39 20.56 6.97
CA ARG A 531 1.50 20.94 7.86
C ARG A 531 2.61 19.88 7.87
N TRP A 532 2.27 18.62 7.67
CA TRP A 532 3.21 17.50 7.61
C TRP A 532 3.73 17.24 6.19
N TRP A 533 2.99 17.65 5.15
CA TRP A 533 3.26 17.28 3.76
C TRP A 533 3.56 18.43 2.82
N GLN A 534 3.59 19.68 3.31
CA GLN A 534 3.91 20.90 2.55
C GLN A 534 3.10 21.08 1.23
N ILE A 535 1.91 20.51 1.14
CA ILE A 535 1.09 20.48 -0.08
C ILE A 535 0.70 21.90 -0.54
N GLU A 536 0.25 22.74 0.39
CA GLU A 536 -0.17 24.12 0.11
C GLU A 536 1.01 25.00 -0.35
N SER A 537 2.21 24.77 0.20
CA SER A 537 3.40 25.52 -0.19
C SER A 537 3.85 25.19 -1.61
N LEU A 538 3.73 23.93 -2.04
CA LEU A 538 4.06 23.50 -3.40
C LEU A 538 3.09 24.12 -4.43
N TYR A 539 1.78 24.09 -4.14
CA TYR A 539 0.80 24.77 -4.99
C TYR A 539 1.12 26.28 -5.16
N ARG A 540 1.36 26.97 -4.04
CA ARG A 540 1.69 28.41 -4.08
C ARG A 540 3.00 28.70 -4.80
N ALA A 541 3.98 27.82 -4.69
CA ALA A 541 5.24 27.94 -5.41
C ALA A 541 5.03 27.82 -6.93
N ASN A 542 4.29 26.81 -7.37
CA ASN A 542 4.04 26.56 -8.78
C ASN A 542 3.12 27.62 -9.42
N ALA A 543 2.10 28.09 -8.69
CA ALA A 543 1.17 29.12 -9.18
C ALA A 543 1.84 30.44 -9.58
N LYS A 544 3.04 30.72 -9.06
CA LYS A 544 3.84 31.92 -9.40
C LYS A 544 4.24 31.99 -10.87
N TYR A 545 4.44 30.81 -11.51
CA TYR A 545 4.86 30.72 -12.91
C TYR A 545 3.70 30.77 -13.90
N ARG A 546 2.45 30.89 -13.41
CA ARG A 546 1.20 30.88 -14.20
C ARG A 546 1.08 29.65 -15.11
N PRO A 547 1.24 28.45 -14.56
CA PRO A 547 1.18 27.24 -15.35
C PRO A 547 -0.23 27.01 -15.91
N ILE A 548 -0.30 26.21 -16.96
CA ILE A 548 -1.51 25.51 -17.34
C ILE A 548 -1.70 24.39 -16.34
N TRP A 549 -2.90 24.28 -15.77
CA TRP A 549 -3.22 23.27 -14.79
C TRP A 549 -3.96 22.13 -15.45
N GLU A 550 -3.37 20.94 -15.44
CA GLU A 550 -4.00 19.72 -15.98
C GLU A 550 -4.41 18.78 -14.85
N PRO A 551 -5.67 18.29 -14.83
CA PRO A 551 -6.16 17.44 -13.75
C PRO A 551 -5.49 16.06 -13.78
N ARG A 552 -5.15 15.54 -12.59
CA ARG A 552 -4.63 14.19 -12.38
C ARG A 552 -5.55 13.41 -11.45
N PHE A 553 -5.77 12.14 -11.77
CA PHE A 553 -6.77 11.30 -11.14
C PHE A 553 -6.17 10.14 -10.37
N LEU A 554 -6.83 9.80 -9.25
CA LEU A 554 -6.72 8.51 -8.58
C LEU A 554 -7.81 7.59 -9.12
N LEU A 555 -7.43 6.44 -9.66
CA LEU A 555 -8.40 5.46 -10.16
C LEU A 555 -8.47 4.27 -9.22
N PHE A 556 -9.67 3.72 -9.03
CA PHE A 556 -9.94 2.64 -8.09
C PHE A 556 -11.17 1.81 -8.48
N GLU A 557 -11.24 0.56 -8.05
CA GLU A 557 -12.36 -0.33 -8.39
C GLU A 557 -13.56 -0.16 -7.41
N LYS A 558 -13.29 0.19 -6.12
CA LYS A 558 -14.33 0.31 -5.09
C LYS A 558 -14.01 1.42 -4.11
N SER A 559 -14.97 2.30 -3.85
CA SER A 559 -14.82 3.42 -2.88
C SER A 559 -14.49 2.92 -1.46
N ALA A 560 -14.95 1.71 -1.08
CA ALA A 560 -14.63 1.11 0.22
C ALA A 560 -13.14 0.76 0.41
N ASP A 561 -12.36 0.74 -0.67
CA ASP A 561 -10.92 0.44 -0.65
C ASP A 561 -10.05 1.72 -0.61
N LEU A 562 -10.64 2.91 -0.80
CA LEU A 562 -9.93 4.19 -0.80
C LEU A 562 -9.03 4.43 0.42
N PRO A 563 -9.45 4.13 1.68
CA PRO A 563 -8.54 4.31 2.83
C PRO A 563 -7.28 3.45 2.73
N ARG A 564 -7.41 2.25 2.18
CA ARG A 564 -6.29 1.33 2.01
C ARG A 564 -5.39 1.74 0.85
N ILE A 565 -5.98 2.23 -0.24
CA ILE A 565 -5.26 2.79 -1.38
C ILE A 565 -4.47 4.01 -0.91
N GLY A 566 -5.07 4.93 -0.15
CA GLY A 566 -4.39 6.10 0.41
C GLY A 566 -3.17 5.74 1.28
N ILE A 567 -3.31 4.74 2.17
CA ILE A 567 -2.18 4.25 2.98
C ILE A 567 -1.09 3.62 2.08
N ALA A 568 -1.48 2.86 1.07
CA ALA A 568 -0.53 2.24 0.14
C ALA A 568 0.21 3.29 -0.69
N SER A 569 -0.50 4.31 -1.19
CA SER A 569 0.07 5.45 -1.92
C SER A 569 1.04 6.24 -1.03
N ALA A 570 0.64 6.60 0.20
CA ALA A 570 1.51 7.30 1.13
C ALA A 570 2.78 6.51 1.49
N ARG A 571 2.69 5.16 1.52
CA ARG A 571 3.87 4.29 1.70
C ARG A 571 4.73 4.20 0.44
N ALA A 572 4.12 4.13 -0.73
CA ALA A 572 4.84 4.10 -2.00
C ALA A 572 5.64 5.39 -2.21
N GLU A 573 5.02 6.53 -1.90
CA GLU A 573 5.63 7.86 -1.99
C GLU A 573 6.64 8.17 -0.87
N GLY A 574 6.82 7.28 0.13
CA GLY A 574 7.76 7.49 1.23
C GLY A 574 7.28 8.42 2.35
N PHE A 575 5.99 8.78 2.40
CA PHE A 575 5.41 9.58 3.49
C PHE A 575 5.13 8.78 4.75
N LEU A 576 4.84 7.49 4.62
CA LEU A 576 4.60 6.57 5.74
C LEU A 576 5.67 5.49 5.74
N GLU A 577 6.69 5.67 6.57
CA GLU A 577 7.62 4.58 6.85
C GLU A 577 6.93 3.52 7.72
N VAL A 578 7.02 2.26 7.32
CA VAL A 578 6.77 1.17 8.25
C VAL A 578 7.89 1.23 9.29
N PRO A 579 7.60 1.26 10.61
CA PRO A 579 8.64 1.10 11.61
C PRO A 579 9.43 -0.17 11.27
N GLY A 580 10.56 0.01 10.62
CA GLY A 580 11.38 -1.08 10.14
C GLY A 580 12.23 -1.60 11.28
N LEU A 581 12.65 -2.86 11.18
CA LEU A 581 13.71 -3.45 11.98
C LEU A 581 14.84 -2.43 12.23
N PRO A 582 15.41 -2.38 13.44
CA PRO A 582 16.49 -1.46 13.80
C PRO A 582 17.57 -1.38 12.73
N LYS A 583 18.15 -0.20 12.51
CA LYS A 583 19.12 0.08 11.42
C LYS A 583 20.28 -0.94 11.35
N TRP A 584 20.66 -1.54 12.48
CA TRP A 584 21.70 -2.56 12.57
C TRP A 584 21.34 -3.91 11.92
N LEU A 585 20.05 -4.25 11.78
CA LEU A 585 19.58 -5.44 11.07
C LEU A 585 19.43 -5.22 9.55
N ARG A 586 19.49 -3.98 9.06
CA ARG A 586 19.43 -3.67 7.62
C ARG A 586 20.77 -3.82 6.90
N ARG A 587 21.90 -3.69 7.59
CA ARG A 587 23.25 -3.67 6.99
C ARG A 587 23.69 -4.99 6.35
N SER A 588 23.07 -6.12 6.69
CA SER A 588 23.51 -7.43 6.19
C SER A 588 22.96 -7.85 4.81
N ARG A 589 22.15 -7.01 4.13
CA ARG A 589 21.56 -7.37 2.83
C ARG A 589 22.06 -6.57 1.63
N LEU A 590 22.89 -5.57 1.82
CA LEU A 590 23.41 -4.72 0.73
C LEU A 590 24.87 -5.00 0.38
N GLU A 591 25.57 -5.89 1.10
CA GLU A 591 26.97 -6.25 0.81
C GLU A 591 27.12 -7.48 -0.11
N HIS A 592 26.03 -8.01 -0.66
CA HIS A 592 26.06 -9.13 -1.62
C HIS A 592 25.20 -8.88 -2.86
N ARG A 593 25.40 -7.71 -3.51
CA ARG A 593 24.99 -7.54 -4.93
C ARG A 593 25.95 -6.59 -5.64
#